data_50cc062bc74fb8cc0e6fe068c153d3a4
#
_entry.id   50cc062bc74fb8cc0e6fe068c153d3a4
#
_cell.length_a   1.000
_cell.length_b   1.000
_cell.length_c   1.000
_cell.angle_alpha   90.00
_cell.angle_beta   90.00
_cell.angle_gamma   90.00
#
_symmetry.space_group_name_H-M   'P 1'
#
loop_
_entity.id
_entity.type
_entity.pdbx_description
1 polymer ?
#
loop_
_entity_poly.entity_id
_entity_poly.type
_entity_poly.pdbx_seq_one_letter_code
_entity_poly.pdbx_strand_id
1 'polypeptide(L)'
;MNINKFTQKSLAAVQGCEKLAYEYGNQQMEQEHLLVSLLTLEDSLILKLIAKMEIQPEMFTGEAEKLLEKLPKVSGGGQLYVSNDLNKVLVNAEDEAKAMGDEYVSVEHLFLAMVKQPGRAIKELFRLYNITRERFLQALSTVRGNQRGVSDNPD
;
A
#
# COMPACT_ATOMS: atom_id res chain seq x y z
N MET A 1 10.43 -9.89 -6.88
CA MET A 1 9.36 -10.07 -5.87
C MET A 1 9.07 -11.56 -5.75
N ASN A 2 9.09 -12.07 -4.54
CA ASN A 2 8.79 -13.48 -4.27
C ASN A 2 7.38 -13.61 -3.69
N ILE A 3 6.41 -13.95 -4.54
CA ILE A 3 5.00 -13.99 -4.14
C ILE A 3 4.71 -15.05 -3.09
N ASN A 4 5.56 -16.07 -2.96
CA ASN A 4 5.39 -17.09 -1.91
C ASN A 4 5.64 -16.53 -0.51
N LYS A 5 6.28 -15.38 -0.43
CA LYS A 5 6.53 -14.70 0.84
C LYS A 5 5.43 -13.71 1.23
N PHE A 6 4.45 -13.52 0.39
CA PHE A 6 3.36 -12.57 0.64
C PHE A 6 2.22 -13.22 1.38
N THR A 7 1.61 -12.48 2.32
CA THR A 7 0.36 -12.95 2.93
C THR A 7 -0.75 -12.91 1.89
N GLN A 8 -1.86 -13.58 2.19
CA GLN A 8 -3.01 -13.59 1.28
C GLN A 8 -3.54 -12.17 1.04
N LYS A 9 -3.62 -11.35 2.09
CA LYS A 9 -4.12 -9.99 1.95
C LYS A 9 -3.16 -9.08 1.22
N SER A 10 -1.86 -9.20 1.46
CA SER A 10 -0.90 -8.38 0.74
C SER A 10 -0.88 -8.75 -0.74
N LEU A 11 -0.99 -10.03 -1.06
CA LEU A 11 -1.07 -10.45 -2.45
C LEU A 11 -2.35 -9.93 -3.10
N ALA A 12 -3.49 -9.99 -2.38
CA ALA A 12 -4.75 -9.43 -2.87
C ALA A 12 -4.63 -7.94 -3.14
N ALA A 13 -3.91 -7.21 -2.28
CA ALA A 13 -3.70 -5.77 -2.50
C ALA A 13 -2.90 -5.52 -3.78
N VAL A 14 -1.85 -6.31 -4.01
CA VAL A 14 -1.04 -6.17 -5.23
C VAL A 14 -1.88 -6.51 -6.47
N GLN A 15 -2.66 -7.58 -6.41
CA GLN A 15 -3.54 -7.96 -7.51
C GLN A 15 -4.60 -6.90 -7.78
N GLY A 16 -5.06 -6.23 -6.73
CA GLY A 16 -6.03 -5.14 -6.86
C GLY A 16 -5.54 -3.96 -7.67
N CYS A 17 -4.22 -3.79 -7.77
CA CYS A 17 -3.65 -2.72 -8.59
C CYS A 17 -4.02 -2.89 -10.06
N GLU A 18 -4.00 -4.11 -10.56
CA GLU A 18 -4.36 -4.38 -11.95
C GLU A 18 -5.84 -4.03 -12.21
N LYS A 19 -6.71 -4.47 -11.30
CA LYS A 19 -8.13 -4.18 -11.42
C LYS A 19 -8.39 -2.68 -11.45
N LEU A 20 -7.77 -1.95 -10.53
CA LEU A 20 -7.94 -0.49 -10.46
C LEU A 20 -7.38 0.20 -11.71
N ALA A 21 -6.24 -0.26 -12.22
CA ALA A 21 -5.67 0.34 -13.42
C ALA A 21 -6.62 0.18 -14.61
N TYR A 22 -7.25 -0.99 -14.75
CA TYR A 22 -8.25 -1.19 -15.80
C TYR A 22 -9.48 -0.30 -15.59
N GLU A 23 -9.97 -0.23 -14.35
CA GLU A 23 -11.15 0.58 -14.05
C GLU A 23 -10.94 2.06 -14.34
N TYR A 24 -9.74 2.57 -14.07
CA TYR A 24 -9.41 3.98 -14.27
C TYR A 24 -8.79 4.28 -15.64
N GLY A 25 -8.63 3.26 -16.47
CA GLY A 25 -8.08 3.45 -17.82
C GLY A 25 -6.62 3.80 -17.86
N ASN A 26 -5.84 3.31 -16.90
CA ASN A 26 -4.41 3.58 -16.83
C ASN A 26 -3.61 2.45 -17.48
N GLN A 27 -2.50 2.80 -18.11
CA GLN A 27 -1.61 1.81 -18.73
C GLN A 27 -0.53 1.33 -17.77
N GLN A 28 -0.20 2.12 -16.77
CA GLN A 28 0.78 1.74 -15.76
C GLN A 28 0.11 1.57 -14.40
N MET A 29 0.55 0.55 -13.68
CA MET A 29 0.19 0.41 -12.28
C MET A 29 1.17 1.23 -11.46
N GLU A 30 0.63 2.15 -10.66
CA GLU A 30 1.39 3.12 -9.88
C GLU A 30 1.22 2.88 -8.39
N GLN A 31 2.01 3.59 -7.58
CA GLN A 31 1.85 3.54 -6.13
C GLN A 31 0.45 3.96 -5.70
N GLU A 32 -0.18 4.88 -6.43
CA GLU A 32 -1.54 5.31 -6.13
C GLU A 32 -2.53 4.16 -6.20
N HIS A 33 -2.36 3.26 -7.16
CA HIS A 33 -3.20 2.05 -7.25
C HIS A 33 -3.01 1.17 -6.01
N LEU A 34 -1.77 0.98 -5.60
CA LEU A 34 -1.48 0.15 -4.42
C LEU A 34 -2.07 0.79 -3.16
N LEU A 35 -1.93 2.10 -3.02
CA LEU A 35 -2.47 2.79 -1.84
C LEU A 35 -3.98 2.61 -1.76
N VAL A 36 -4.71 2.88 -2.84
CA VAL A 36 -6.16 2.71 -2.86
C VAL A 36 -6.54 1.26 -2.62
N SER A 37 -5.83 0.33 -3.25
CA SER A 37 -6.08 -1.09 -3.05
C SER A 37 -5.93 -1.49 -1.57
N LEU A 38 -4.85 -1.03 -0.91
CA LEU A 38 -4.63 -1.30 0.52
C LEU A 38 -5.75 -0.72 1.39
N LEU A 39 -6.23 0.48 1.05
CA LEU A 39 -7.26 1.15 1.83
C LEU A 39 -8.65 0.52 1.67
N THR A 40 -8.89 -0.11 0.53
CA THR A 40 -10.22 -0.62 0.18
C THR A 40 -10.35 -2.14 0.26
N LEU A 41 -9.33 -2.83 0.75
CA LEU A 41 -9.44 -4.26 1.04
C LEU A 41 -10.53 -4.49 2.08
N GLU A 42 -11.20 -5.63 1.98
CA GLU A 42 -12.13 -6.04 3.01
C GLU A 42 -11.37 -6.15 4.34
N ASP A 43 -11.91 -5.51 5.38
CA ASP A 43 -11.31 -5.49 6.72
C ASP A 43 -9.87 -4.97 6.69
N SER A 44 -9.67 -3.84 6.03
CA SER A 44 -8.34 -3.27 5.80
C SER A 44 -7.63 -2.88 7.10
N LEU A 45 -6.49 -3.51 7.35
CA LEU A 45 -5.61 -3.11 8.46
C LEU A 45 -5.07 -1.70 8.25
N ILE A 46 -4.72 -1.36 7.02
CA ILE A 46 -4.17 -0.02 6.74
C ILE A 46 -5.20 1.05 7.07
N LEU A 47 -6.47 0.83 6.73
CA LEU A 47 -7.52 1.79 7.05
C LEU A 47 -7.65 1.97 8.58
N LYS A 48 -7.54 0.87 9.34
CA LYS A 48 -7.57 0.92 10.79
C LYS A 48 -6.38 1.70 11.36
N LEU A 49 -5.20 1.53 10.76
CA LEU A 49 -4.01 2.24 11.21
C LEU A 49 -4.09 3.74 10.90
N ILE A 50 -4.67 4.09 9.76
CA ILE A 50 -4.94 5.50 9.42
C ILE A 50 -5.82 6.13 10.53
N ALA A 51 -6.88 5.42 10.94
CA ALA A 51 -7.74 5.90 12.02
C ALA A 51 -6.98 6.05 13.34
N LYS A 52 -6.07 5.13 13.64
CA LYS A 52 -5.28 5.20 14.87
C LYS A 52 -4.28 6.35 14.86
N MET A 53 -3.91 6.84 13.69
CA MET A 53 -3.08 8.04 13.55
C MET A 53 -3.93 9.32 13.62
N GLU A 54 -5.20 9.19 14.01
CA GLU A 54 -6.13 10.31 14.15
C GLU A 54 -6.41 11.01 12.83
N ILE A 55 -6.37 10.25 11.74
CA ILE A 55 -6.73 10.71 10.41
C ILE A 55 -8.10 10.12 10.10
N GLN A 56 -9.00 10.95 9.58
CA GLN A 56 -10.33 10.50 9.20
C GLN A 56 -10.21 9.57 7.98
N PRO A 57 -10.52 8.26 8.13
CA PRO A 57 -10.20 7.28 7.09
C PRO A 57 -10.90 7.52 5.75
N GLU A 58 -12.16 7.90 5.79
CA GLU A 58 -12.92 8.11 4.56
C GLU A 58 -12.40 9.32 3.79
N MET A 59 -12.02 10.37 4.49
CA MET A 59 -11.44 11.54 3.85
C MET A 59 -10.10 11.19 3.20
N PHE A 60 -9.26 10.45 3.91
CA PHE A 60 -7.96 10.05 3.38
C PHE A 60 -8.14 9.16 2.14
N THR A 61 -9.05 8.19 2.22
CA THR A 61 -9.33 7.30 1.10
C THR A 61 -9.83 8.11 -0.11
N GLY A 62 -10.72 9.08 0.12
CA GLY A 62 -11.21 9.94 -0.94
C GLY A 62 -10.09 10.74 -1.61
N GLU A 63 -9.15 11.25 -0.82
CA GLU A 63 -8.00 11.96 -1.38
C GLU A 63 -7.10 11.05 -2.20
N ALA A 64 -6.90 9.82 -1.73
CA ALA A 64 -6.12 8.84 -2.48
C ALA A 64 -6.80 8.51 -3.81
N GLU A 65 -8.12 8.35 -3.80
CA GLU A 65 -8.86 8.07 -5.02
C GLU A 65 -8.79 9.22 -6.01
N LYS A 66 -8.76 10.46 -5.53
CA LYS A 66 -8.58 11.63 -6.41
C LYS A 66 -7.24 11.57 -7.14
N LEU A 67 -6.20 11.02 -6.50
CA LEU A 67 -4.91 10.86 -7.16
C LEU A 67 -5.01 9.90 -8.34
N LEU A 68 -5.81 8.83 -8.21
CA LEU A 68 -6.03 7.91 -9.33
C LEU A 68 -6.67 8.64 -10.52
N GLU A 69 -7.62 9.50 -10.24
CA GLU A 69 -8.32 10.23 -11.30
C GLU A 69 -7.39 11.15 -12.09
N LYS A 70 -6.29 11.57 -11.47
CA LYS A 70 -5.31 12.45 -12.12
C LYS A 70 -4.28 11.71 -12.95
N LEU A 71 -4.21 10.39 -12.85
CA LEU A 71 -3.24 9.64 -13.62
C LEU A 71 -3.62 9.64 -15.10
N PRO A 72 -2.61 9.59 -16.00
CA PRO A 72 -2.90 9.58 -17.43
C PRO A 72 -3.77 8.40 -17.84
N LYS A 73 -4.78 8.68 -18.64
CA LYS A 73 -5.67 7.67 -19.16
C LYS A 73 -5.33 7.39 -20.62
N VAL A 74 -5.44 6.11 -21.00
CA VAL A 74 -5.20 5.71 -22.37
C VAL A 74 -6.46 5.06 -22.91
N SER A 75 -6.69 5.20 -24.22
CA SER A 75 -7.81 4.57 -24.90
C SER A 75 -7.34 3.29 -25.56
N GLY A 76 -8.23 2.32 -25.64
CA GLY A 76 -7.93 1.03 -26.21
C GLY A 76 -7.31 0.09 -25.19
N GLY A 77 -7.38 -1.18 -25.51
CA GLY A 77 -6.76 -2.20 -24.67
C GLY A 77 -5.26 -2.21 -24.83
N GLY A 78 -4.60 -2.80 -23.89
CA GLY A 78 -3.15 -2.93 -23.97
C GLY A 78 -2.63 -3.63 -22.75
N GLN A 79 -1.34 -3.92 -22.78
CA GLN A 79 -0.67 -4.56 -21.66
C GLN A 79 -0.41 -3.53 -20.58
N LEU A 80 -0.68 -3.92 -19.33
CA LEU A 80 -0.35 -3.10 -18.18
C LEU A 80 1.12 -3.27 -17.82
N TYR A 81 1.71 -2.19 -17.35
CA TYR A 81 3.10 -2.18 -16.89
C TYR A 81 3.16 -1.73 -15.45
N VAL A 82 4.15 -2.27 -14.72
CA VAL A 82 4.44 -1.83 -13.36
C VAL A 82 5.41 -0.65 -13.46
N SER A 83 5.05 0.49 -12.86
CA SER A 83 5.94 1.64 -12.86
C SER A 83 7.19 1.36 -12.04
N ASN A 84 8.24 2.14 -12.30
CA ASN A 84 9.47 2.03 -11.50
C ASN A 84 9.20 2.33 -10.03
N ASP A 85 8.37 3.33 -9.76
CA ASP A 85 8.05 3.71 -8.38
C ASP A 85 7.29 2.61 -7.65
N LEU A 86 6.34 1.96 -8.33
CA LEU A 86 5.62 0.84 -7.70
C LEU A 86 6.55 -0.35 -7.51
N ASN A 87 7.41 -0.64 -8.50
CA ASN A 87 8.34 -1.76 -8.39
C ASN A 87 9.27 -1.60 -7.19
N LYS A 88 9.73 -0.37 -6.92
CA LYS A 88 10.57 -0.11 -5.74
C LYS A 88 9.88 -0.51 -4.46
N VAL A 89 8.60 -0.20 -4.34
CA VAL A 89 7.81 -0.56 -3.16
C VAL A 89 7.71 -2.08 -3.02
N LEU A 90 7.39 -2.75 -4.13
CA LEU A 90 7.22 -4.21 -4.11
C LEU A 90 8.52 -4.92 -3.72
N VAL A 91 9.64 -4.45 -4.23
CA VAL A 91 10.95 -5.04 -3.91
C VAL A 91 11.34 -4.74 -2.47
N ASN A 92 11.18 -3.50 -2.02
CA ASN A 92 11.61 -3.09 -0.68
C ASN A 92 10.70 -3.56 0.45
N ALA A 93 9.49 -4.01 0.12
CA ALA A 93 8.59 -4.56 1.14
C ALA A 93 9.19 -5.78 1.84
N GLU A 94 9.97 -6.57 1.12
CA GLU A 94 10.66 -7.71 1.72
C GLU A 94 11.71 -7.26 2.75
N ASP A 95 12.41 -6.17 2.47
CA ASP A 95 13.37 -5.60 3.41
C ASP A 95 12.67 -5.07 4.66
N GLU A 96 11.49 -4.48 4.50
CA GLU A 96 10.72 -4.03 5.65
C GLU A 96 10.30 -5.19 6.53
N ALA A 97 9.87 -6.30 5.93
CA ALA A 97 9.49 -7.48 6.69
C ALA A 97 10.70 -8.02 7.48
N LYS A 98 11.85 -8.11 6.83
CA LYS A 98 13.08 -8.58 7.49
C LYS A 98 13.47 -7.69 8.65
N ALA A 99 13.39 -6.38 8.46
CA ALA A 99 13.73 -5.41 9.50
C ALA A 99 12.87 -5.56 10.74
N MET A 100 11.62 -6.01 10.57
CA MET A 100 10.69 -6.23 11.67
C MET A 100 10.74 -7.65 12.23
N GLY A 101 11.58 -8.52 11.68
CA GLY A 101 11.65 -9.92 12.09
C GLY A 101 10.48 -10.76 11.65
N ASP A 102 9.80 -10.36 10.58
CA ASP A 102 8.64 -11.08 10.05
C ASP A 102 9.07 -12.02 8.93
N GLU A 103 8.42 -13.18 8.86
CA GLU A 103 8.69 -14.14 7.79
C GLU A 103 7.98 -13.78 6.48
N TYR A 104 6.81 -13.14 6.59
CA TYR A 104 5.96 -12.87 5.44
C TYR A 104 5.81 -11.38 5.21
N VAL A 105 5.64 -11.00 3.95
CA VAL A 105 5.35 -9.63 3.55
C VAL A 105 3.86 -9.40 3.69
N SER A 106 3.48 -8.56 4.65
CA SER A 106 2.10 -8.21 4.95
C SER A 106 1.77 -6.83 4.38
N VAL A 107 0.51 -6.44 4.49
CA VAL A 107 0.06 -5.14 3.99
C VAL A 107 0.83 -3.98 4.64
N GLU A 108 1.19 -4.09 5.93
CA GLU A 108 1.95 -3.03 6.61
C GLU A 108 3.35 -2.86 6.04
N HIS A 109 3.98 -3.93 5.56
CA HIS A 109 5.30 -3.83 4.94
C HIS A 109 5.21 -3.11 3.60
N LEU A 110 4.15 -3.34 2.84
CA LEU A 110 3.91 -2.61 1.60
C LEU A 110 3.73 -1.12 1.88
N PHE A 111 2.95 -0.79 2.91
CA PHE A 111 2.74 0.61 3.28
C PHE A 111 4.03 1.27 3.76
N LEU A 112 4.81 0.58 4.60
CA LEU A 112 6.09 1.11 5.08
C LEU A 112 7.08 1.35 3.94
N ALA A 113 7.11 0.44 2.97
CA ALA A 113 7.97 0.62 1.80
C ALA A 113 7.56 1.87 1.00
N MET A 114 6.24 2.14 0.94
CA MET A 114 5.73 3.33 0.28
C MET A 114 6.08 4.61 1.06
N VAL A 115 6.03 4.56 2.39
CA VAL A 115 6.45 5.68 3.23
C VAL A 115 7.94 5.97 3.03
N LYS A 116 8.74 4.94 2.89
CA LYS A 116 10.19 5.07 2.72
C LYS A 116 10.56 5.63 1.35
N GLN A 117 9.91 5.18 0.30
CA GLN A 117 10.22 5.58 -1.07
C GLN A 117 8.96 6.02 -1.82
N PRO A 118 8.32 7.10 -1.38
CA PRO A 118 7.10 7.54 -2.03
C PRO A 118 7.38 8.20 -3.37
N GLY A 119 6.49 7.94 -4.33
CA GLY A 119 6.47 8.73 -5.55
C GLY A 119 6.00 10.15 -5.22
N ARG A 120 6.03 11.01 -6.22
CA ARG A 120 5.79 12.45 -6.01
C ARG A 120 4.43 12.75 -5.37
N ALA A 121 3.37 12.20 -5.94
CA ALA A 121 2.01 12.47 -5.44
C ALA A 121 1.79 11.87 -4.06
N ILE A 122 2.29 10.65 -3.85
CA ILE A 122 2.17 9.99 -2.56
C ILE A 122 2.95 10.74 -1.48
N LYS A 123 4.13 11.22 -1.82
CA LYS A 123 4.94 12.01 -0.88
C LYS A 123 4.18 13.23 -0.39
N GLU A 124 3.54 13.95 -1.31
CA GLU A 124 2.76 15.13 -0.96
C GLU A 124 1.54 14.77 -0.11
N LEU A 125 0.84 13.69 -0.47
CA LEU A 125 -0.31 13.24 0.31
C LEU A 125 0.10 12.88 1.73
N PHE A 126 1.19 12.14 1.88
CA PHE A 126 1.67 11.74 3.20
C PHE A 126 2.12 12.95 4.02
N ARG A 127 2.74 13.93 3.36
CA ARG A 127 3.13 15.18 4.03
C ARG A 127 1.92 15.92 4.56
N LEU A 128 0.87 16.04 3.76
CA LEU A 128 -0.35 16.76 4.15
C LEU A 128 -1.02 16.14 5.38
N TYR A 129 -0.96 14.83 5.50
CA TYR A 129 -1.58 14.12 6.61
C TYR A 129 -0.58 13.75 7.71
N ASN A 130 0.66 14.22 7.59
CA ASN A 130 1.72 13.95 8.56
C ASN A 130 1.92 12.45 8.79
N ILE A 131 1.88 11.67 7.72
CA ILE A 131 2.14 10.24 7.79
C ILE A 131 3.64 10.03 7.73
N THR A 132 4.21 9.56 8.83
CA THR A 132 5.63 9.27 8.95
C THR A 132 5.81 7.81 9.35
N ARG A 133 7.03 7.31 9.19
CA ARG A 133 7.35 5.95 9.61
C ARG A 133 7.09 5.77 11.11
N GLU A 134 7.52 6.75 11.92
CA GLU A 134 7.36 6.66 13.38
C GLU A 134 5.89 6.61 13.79
N ARG A 135 5.07 7.47 13.21
CA ARG A 135 3.65 7.49 13.54
C ARG A 135 2.96 6.19 13.12
N PHE A 136 3.33 5.69 11.95
CA PHE A 136 2.74 4.43 11.47
C PHE A 136 3.16 3.26 12.34
N LEU A 137 4.45 3.17 12.68
CA LEU A 137 4.95 2.08 13.54
C LEU A 137 4.34 2.15 14.92
N GLN A 138 4.11 3.34 15.46
CA GLN A 138 3.44 3.49 16.75
C GLN A 138 2.01 2.98 16.69
N ALA A 139 1.28 3.32 15.64
CA ALA A 139 -0.08 2.82 15.44
C ALA A 139 -0.07 1.29 15.30
N LEU A 140 0.85 0.77 14.52
CA LEU A 140 0.97 -0.66 14.28
C LEU A 140 1.25 -1.43 15.58
N SER A 141 2.10 -0.88 16.44
CA SER A 141 2.44 -1.53 17.71
C SER A 141 1.23 -1.68 18.62
N THR A 142 0.28 -0.76 18.57
CA THR A 142 -0.95 -0.87 19.38
C THR A 142 -1.88 -1.97 18.89
N VAL A 143 -1.75 -2.36 17.61
CA VAL A 143 -2.57 -3.43 17.01
C VAL A 143 -1.86 -4.77 17.12
N ARG A 144 -0.56 -4.84 16.72
CA ARG A 144 0.19 -6.09 16.69
C ARG A 144 0.67 -6.55 18.06
N GLY A 145 0.95 -5.60 18.95
CA GLY A 145 1.62 -5.92 20.19
C GLY A 145 2.97 -6.58 19.89
N ASN A 146 3.18 -7.81 20.38
CA ASN A 146 4.42 -8.55 20.17
C ASN A 146 4.31 -9.58 19.05
N GLN A 147 3.22 -9.58 18.29
CA GLN A 147 3.03 -10.52 17.20
C GLN A 147 3.97 -10.22 16.03
N ARG A 148 4.36 -11.27 15.33
CA ARG A 148 5.20 -11.15 14.14
C ARG A 148 4.52 -11.83 12.96
N GLY A 149 4.88 -11.43 11.75
CA GLY A 149 4.35 -12.02 10.54
C GLY A 149 4.95 -13.38 10.23
N VAL A 150 4.69 -14.36 11.08
CA VAL A 150 5.19 -15.73 10.92
C VAL A 150 4.16 -16.66 10.27
N SER A 151 3.00 -16.12 9.94
CA SER A 151 1.92 -16.84 9.26
C SER A 151 1.62 -16.13 7.95
N ASP A 152 1.20 -16.89 6.94
CA ASP A 152 0.81 -16.28 5.66
C ASP A 152 -0.53 -15.55 5.74
N ASN A 153 -1.18 -15.58 6.89
CA ASN A 153 -2.49 -14.94 7.08
C ASN A 153 -2.55 -14.14 8.39
N PRO A 154 -1.56 -13.25 8.65
CA PRO A 154 -1.53 -12.49 9.90
C PRO A 154 -2.47 -11.28 9.90
N ASP A 155 -2.87 -10.83 8.74
CA ASP A 155 -3.71 -9.64 8.58
C ASP A 155 -5.17 -10.06 8.60
#